data_eca19fa135709145815f3700beb095b0
#
_entry.id   eca19fa135709145815f3700beb095b0
#
_cell.length_a   1.000
_cell.length_b   1.000
_cell.length_c   1.000
_cell.angle_alpha   90.00
_cell.angle_beta   90.00
_cell.angle_gamma   90.00
#
_symmetry.space_group_name_H-M   'P 1'
#
loop_
_entity.id
_entity.type
_entity.pdbx_description
1 polymer ?
#
loop_
_entity_poly.entity_id
_entity_poly.type
_entity_poly.pdbx_seq_one_letter_code
_entity_poly.pdbx_strand_id
1 'polypeptide(L)'
;MSLSKEGEKFILDLNAYLVASGKNEEEIKEFIEQAEDHLELGEKEGKTVEDIFGCSPMEYAKSIEKELSFDKKSILSIGLLVLFFIFTWTFLNNLSETVPSYSLLEAVGIPIIFLLSISLVIYSFRKFAFDDQKLKVISLSVFIFQVLAFIVIGLISKDMPKVIILTDSLIKILVLLLLFISILVGIKSKSLIYTLLPFIMNLTGILNHTTSLHLNDESSLAFTLLGILIFIVDTKFRTKEINK
;
A
#
# COMPACT_ATOMS: atom_id res chain seq x y z
N MET A 1 -31.56 4.64 -4.18
CA MET A 1 -31.52 3.50 -5.14
C MET A 1 -30.05 3.24 -5.38
N SER A 2 -29.58 2.02 -5.52
CA SER A 2 -28.16 1.76 -5.82
C SER A 2 -27.88 2.06 -7.27
N LEU A 3 -26.72 2.64 -7.56
CA LEU A 3 -26.22 2.80 -8.94
C LEU A 3 -26.17 1.47 -9.67
N SER A 4 -26.17 1.52 -11.00
CA SER A 4 -25.85 0.36 -11.82
C SER A 4 -24.41 -0.12 -11.56
N LYS A 5 -24.09 -1.37 -11.91
CA LYS A 5 -22.72 -1.87 -11.81
C LYS A 5 -21.72 -1.03 -12.63
N GLU A 6 -22.17 -0.46 -13.73
CA GLU A 6 -21.38 0.41 -14.59
C GLU A 6 -21.14 1.76 -13.93
N GLY A 7 -22.16 2.35 -13.32
CA GLY A 7 -22.07 3.59 -12.56
C GLY A 7 -21.17 3.43 -11.32
N GLU A 8 -21.36 2.36 -10.52
CA GLU A 8 -20.50 2.06 -9.38
C GLU A 8 -19.03 1.92 -9.81
N LYS A 9 -18.78 1.21 -10.90
CA LYS A 9 -17.44 1.04 -11.44
C LYS A 9 -16.83 2.37 -11.88
N PHE A 10 -17.58 3.19 -12.60
CA PHE A 10 -17.14 4.51 -13.03
C PHE A 10 -16.70 5.38 -11.85
N ILE A 11 -17.49 5.41 -10.79
CA ILE A 11 -17.18 6.16 -9.55
C ILE A 11 -15.87 5.66 -8.91
N LEU A 12 -15.70 4.34 -8.81
CA LEU A 12 -14.46 3.75 -8.26
C LEU A 12 -13.23 4.11 -9.12
N ASP A 13 -13.35 4.01 -10.44
CA ASP A 13 -12.27 4.33 -11.38
C ASP A 13 -11.92 5.82 -11.35
N LEU A 14 -12.94 6.69 -11.29
CA LEU A 14 -12.77 8.15 -11.17
C LEU A 14 -12.06 8.52 -9.87
N ASN A 15 -12.50 7.98 -8.73
CA ASN A 15 -11.86 8.19 -7.44
C ASN A 15 -10.39 7.74 -7.47
N ALA A 16 -10.12 6.54 -7.97
CA ALA A 16 -8.75 6.01 -8.09
C ALA A 16 -7.86 6.89 -8.97
N TYR A 17 -8.39 7.42 -10.08
CA TYR A 17 -7.69 8.36 -10.96
C TYR A 17 -7.34 9.67 -10.25
N LEU A 18 -8.29 10.30 -9.56
CA LEU A 18 -8.11 11.59 -8.88
C LEU A 18 -7.13 11.46 -7.70
N VAL A 19 -7.23 10.39 -6.91
CA VAL A 19 -6.27 10.07 -5.84
C VAL A 19 -4.86 9.86 -6.42
N ALA A 20 -4.73 9.08 -7.49
CA ALA A 20 -3.45 8.86 -8.17
C ALA A 20 -2.89 10.15 -8.79
N SER A 21 -3.74 11.13 -9.10
CA SER A 21 -3.36 12.46 -9.60
C SER A 21 -2.95 13.43 -8.47
N GLY A 22 -2.98 12.99 -7.22
CA GLY A 22 -2.52 13.77 -6.06
C GLY A 22 -3.40 14.96 -5.72
N LYS A 23 -4.70 14.82 -5.93
CA LYS A 23 -5.68 15.87 -5.63
C LYS A 23 -6.09 15.86 -4.16
N ASN A 24 -6.65 16.95 -3.68
CA ASN A 24 -7.10 17.08 -2.30
C ASN A 24 -8.20 16.07 -2.00
N GLU A 25 -8.05 15.31 -0.89
CA GLU A 25 -8.94 14.20 -0.54
C GLU A 25 -10.37 14.69 -0.19
N GLU A 26 -10.50 15.84 0.47
CA GLU A 26 -11.80 16.41 0.82
C GLU A 26 -12.54 16.88 -0.44
N GLU A 27 -11.83 17.57 -1.34
CA GLU A 27 -12.39 18.00 -2.63
C GLU A 27 -12.78 16.80 -3.51
N ILE A 28 -11.96 15.73 -3.53
CA ILE A 28 -12.31 14.48 -4.25
C ILE A 28 -13.60 13.92 -3.69
N LYS A 29 -13.72 13.81 -2.36
CA LYS A 29 -14.90 13.23 -1.72
C LYS A 29 -16.18 14.01 -2.05
N GLU A 30 -16.16 15.33 -1.89
CA GLU A 30 -17.29 16.19 -2.22
C GLU A 30 -17.68 16.07 -3.70
N PHE A 31 -16.68 15.97 -4.58
CA PHE A 31 -16.91 15.83 -6.00
C PHE A 31 -17.51 14.45 -6.36
N ILE A 32 -17.00 13.37 -5.77
CA ILE A 32 -17.51 12.01 -5.98
C ILE A 32 -18.96 11.90 -5.53
N GLU A 33 -19.31 12.45 -4.37
CA GLU A 33 -20.71 12.49 -3.89
C GLU A 33 -21.64 13.19 -4.90
N GLN A 34 -21.22 14.33 -5.47
CA GLN A 34 -21.98 15.03 -6.51
C GLN A 34 -22.10 14.21 -7.81
N ALA A 35 -21.02 13.52 -8.20
CA ALA A 35 -21.02 12.67 -9.38
C ALA A 35 -21.95 11.45 -9.23
N GLU A 36 -22.00 10.85 -8.02
CA GLU A 36 -22.92 9.77 -7.69
C GLU A 36 -24.39 10.22 -7.79
N ASP A 37 -24.72 11.37 -7.23
CA ASP A 37 -26.08 11.93 -7.30
C ASP A 37 -26.48 12.19 -8.76
N HIS A 38 -25.58 12.73 -9.57
CA HIS A 38 -25.81 13.02 -10.98
C HIS A 38 -26.02 11.73 -11.78
N LEU A 39 -25.21 10.69 -11.51
CA LEU A 39 -25.39 9.37 -12.12
C LEU A 39 -26.72 8.73 -11.73
N GLU A 40 -27.10 8.76 -10.44
CA GLU A 40 -28.35 8.18 -10.01
C GLU A 40 -29.58 8.81 -10.72
N LEU A 41 -29.54 10.13 -10.94
CA LEU A 41 -30.58 10.83 -11.68
C LEU A 41 -30.60 10.47 -13.16
N GLY A 42 -29.43 10.43 -13.80
CA GLY A 42 -29.32 10.11 -15.22
C GLY A 42 -29.66 8.65 -15.55
N GLU A 43 -29.26 7.72 -14.68
CA GLU A 43 -29.61 6.29 -14.84
C GLU A 43 -31.13 6.04 -14.72
N LYS A 44 -31.84 6.80 -13.89
CA LYS A 44 -33.32 6.76 -13.82
C LYS A 44 -33.98 7.16 -15.14
N GLU A 45 -33.31 8.00 -15.92
CA GLU A 45 -33.73 8.40 -17.27
C GLU A 45 -33.26 7.43 -18.36
N GLY A 46 -32.57 6.36 -18.01
CA GLY A 46 -32.03 5.34 -18.92
C GLY A 46 -30.80 5.78 -19.70
N LYS A 47 -30.08 6.80 -19.22
CA LYS A 47 -28.86 7.31 -19.83
C LYS A 47 -27.63 6.50 -19.43
N THR A 48 -26.67 6.38 -20.34
CA THR A 48 -25.33 5.81 -20.05
C THR A 48 -24.44 6.84 -19.35
N VAL A 49 -23.31 6.40 -18.76
CA VAL A 49 -22.30 7.30 -18.16
C VAL A 49 -21.83 8.36 -19.15
N GLU A 50 -21.60 7.98 -20.42
CA GLU A 50 -21.18 8.91 -21.48
C GLU A 50 -22.28 9.91 -21.86
N ASP A 51 -23.54 9.50 -21.85
CA ASP A 51 -24.68 10.39 -22.10
C ASP A 51 -24.86 11.41 -20.99
N ILE A 52 -24.60 11.01 -19.74
CA ILE A 52 -24.77 11.87 -18.55
C ILE A 52 -23.68 12.95 -18.50
N PHE A 53 -22.42 12.58 -18.74
CA PHE A 53 -21.31 13.51 -18.66
C PHE A 53 -20.90 14.14 -20.01
N GLY A 54 -21.45 13.68 -21.12
CA GLY A 54 -21.25 14.25 -22.46
C GLY A 54 -19.87 13.99 -23.08
N CYS A 55 -19.04 13.12 -22.46
CA CYS A 55 -17.72 12.77 -22.94
C CYS A 55 -17.29 11.40 -22.39
N SER A 56 -16.16 10.87 -22.87
CA SER A 56 -15.64 9.60 -22.35
C SER A 56 -15.23 9.71 -20.88
N PRO A 57 -15.31 8.61 -20.08
CA PRO A 57 -14.93 8.57 -18.67
C PRO A 57 -13.55 9.18 -18.37
N MET A 58 -12.56 8.89 -19.22
CA MET A 58 -11.21 9.43 -19.07
C MET A 58 -11.13 10.94 -19.37
N GLU A 59 -11.89 11.45 -20.34
CA GLU A 59 -11.93 12.89 -20.66
C GLU A 59 -12.58 13.67 -19.53
N TYR A 60 -13.67 13.13 -18.97
CA TYR A 60 -14.32 13.70 -17.79
C TYR A 60 -13.37 13.75 -16.60
N ALA A 61 -12.71 12.64 -16.27
CA ALA A 61 -11.75 12.60 -15.16
C ALA A 61 -10.62 13.63 -15.33
N LYS A 62 -10.11 13.82 -16.56
CA LYS A 62 -9.09 14.84 -16.85
C LYS A 62 -9.61 16.28 -16.74
N SER A 63 -10.87 16.53 -17.03
CA SER A 63 -11.47 17.87 -16.85
C SER A 63 -11.52 18.20 -15.35
N ILE A 64 -11.98 17.25 -14.53
CA ILE A 64 -12.08 17.41 -13.08
C ILE A 64 -10.69 17.51 -12.42
N GLU A 65 -9.71 16.75 -12.90
CA GLU A 65 -8.33 16.89 -12.43
C GLU A 65 -7.83 18.34 -12.50
N LYS A 66 -8.25 19.13 -13.51
CA LYS A 66 -7.81 20.52 -13.65
C LYS A 66 -8.51 21.47 -12.66
N GLU A 67 -9.70 21.11 -12.21
CA GLU A 67 -10.50 21.93 -11.30
C GLU A 67 -10.08 21.73 -9.83
N LEU A 68 -9.70 20.51 -9.46
CA LEU A 68 -9.31 20.17 -8.10
C LEU A 68 -7.90 20.64 -7.77
N SER A 69 -7.70 21.07 -6.51
CA SER A 69 -6.41 21.52 -6.02
C SER A 69 -5.41 20.36 -5.84
N PHE A 70 -4.11 20.65 -6.00
CA PHE A 70 -3.03 19.68 -5.80
C PHE A 70 -2.57 19.72 -4.33
N ASP A 71 -2.65 18.58 -3.63
CA ASP A 71 -2.27 18.47 -2.22
C ASP A 71 -0.84 17.95 -2.02
N LYS A 72 0.13 18.87 -2.09
CA LYS A 72 1.55 18.58 -1.82
C LYS A 72 1.79 18.00 -0.43
N LYS A 73 1.04 18.46 0.58
CA LYS A 73 1.21 18.06 1.97
C LYS A 73 0.78 16.61 2.18
N SER A 74 -0.36 16.24 1.61
CA SER A 74 -0.87 14.86 1.65
C SER A 74 0.10 13.91 0.94
N ILE A 75 0.57 14.25 -0.25
CA ILE A 75 1.52 13.44 -1.01
C ILE A 75 2.83 13.23 -0.24
N LEU A 76 3.38 14.29 0.37
CA LEU A 76 4.59 14.17 1.18
C LEU A 76 4.35 13.27 2.40
N SER A 77 3.21 13.43 3.07
CA SER A 77 2.82 12.61 4.23
C SER A 77 2.68 11.13 3.86
N ILE A 78 2.01 10.84 2.74
CA ILE A 78 1.88 9.46 2.21
C ILE A 78 3.26 8.90 1.84
N GLY A 79 4.11 9.69 1.18
CA GLY A 79 5.47 9.28 0.82
C GLY A 79 6.32 8.91 2.04
N LEU A 80 6.28 9.72 3.09
CA LEU A 80 6.97 9.45 4.36
C LEU A 80 6.40 8.21 5.05
N LEU A 81 5.09 8.02 5.03
CA LEU A 81 4.44 6.84 5.58
C LEU A 81 4.85 5.57 4.84
N VAL A 82 4.89 5.61 3.52
CA VAL A 82 5.35 4.50 2.68
C VAL A 82 6.82 4.14 3.00
N LEU A 83 7.71 5.14 3.07
CA LEU A 83 9.12 4.92 3.44
C LEU A 83 9.24 4.33 4.84
N PHE A 84 8.42 4.79 5.80
CA PHE A 84 8.37 4.22 7.14
C PHE A 84 8.00 2.73 7.12
N PHE A 85 6.97 2.34 6.34
CA PHE A 85 6.58 0.94 6.24
C PHE A 85 7.61 0.08 5.52
N ILE A 86 8.24 0.59 4.46
CA ILE A 86 9.35 -0.09 3.76
C ILE A 86 10.49 -0.36 4.75
N PHE A 87 10.91 0.67 5.49
CA PHE A 87 11.97 0.55 6.49
C PHE A 87 11.59 -0.45 7.59
N THR A 88 10.37 -0.34 8.14
CA THR A 88 9.89 -1.26 9.19
C THR A 88 9.89 -2.71 8.71
N TRP A 89 9.37 -2.96 7.51
CA TRP A 89 9.33 -4.29 6.92
C TRP A 89 10.72 -4.87 6.70
N THR A 90 11.61 -4.11 6.04
CA THR A 90 12.98 -4.57 5.75
C THR A 90 13.79 -4.77 7.01
N PHE A 91 13.63 -3.90 8.01
CA PHE A 91 14.29 -4.02 9.29
C PHE A 91 13.83 -5.27 10.06
N LEU A 92 12.52 -5.47 10.22
CA LEU A 92 11.99 -6.61 10.98
C LEU A 92 12.30 -7.94 10.29
N ASN A 93 12.23 -8.00 8.96
CA ASN A 93 12.55 -9.22 8.20
C ASN A 93 14.04 -9.62 8.37
N ASN A 94 14.95 -8.67 8.49
CA ASN A 94 16.36 -8.95 8.71
C ASN A 94 16.67 -9.49 10.12
N LEU A 95 15.74 -9.34 11.08
CA LEU A 95 15.88 -9.93 12.43
C LEU A 95 15.79 -11.47 12.45
N SER A 96 15.47 -12.11 11.35
CA SER A 96 15.61 -13.57 11.19
C SER A 96 17.07 -14.03 11.13
N GLU A 97 17.99 -13.13 10.76
CA GLU A 97 19.42 -13.43 10.72
C GLU A 97 20.04 -13.41 12.12
N THR A 98 21.05 -14.25 12.36
CA THR A 98 21.77 -14.31 13.64
C THR A 98 22.47 -13.00 14.00
N VAL A 99 23.00 -12.31 12.98
CA VAL A 99 23.59 -10.97 13.10
C VAL A 99 22.92 -10.07 12.05
N PRO A 100 21.86 -9.35 12.44
CA PRO A 100 21.15 -8.47 11.51
C PRO A 100 22.09 -7.43 10.92
N SER A 101 22.21 -7.46 9.61
CA SER A 101 23.19 -6.62 8.90
C SER A 101 22.72 -6.36 7.48
N TYR A 102 23.19 -5.24 6.90
CA TYR A 102 22.84 -4.84 5.54
C TYR A 102 24.08 -4.57 4.70
N SER A 103 24.09 -5.06 3.48
CA SER A 103 24.94 -4.56 2.43
C SER A 103 24.42 -3.19 1.92
N LEU A 104 25.27 -2.44 1.22
CA LEU A 104 24.86 -1.20 0.59
C LEU A 104 23.73 -1.44 -0.42
N LEU A 105 23.77 -2.56 -1.14
CA LEU A 105 22.76 -2.93 -2.12
C LEU A 105 21.39 -3.17 -1.46
N GLU A 106 21.35 -3.82 -0.31
CA GLU A 106 20.10 -4.02 0.46
C GLU A 106 19.57 -2.70 1.02
N ALA A 107 20.45 -1.91 1.65
CA ALA A 107 20.06 -0.67 2.31
C ALA A 107 19.49 0.39 1.35
N VAL A 108 19.99 0.44 0.13
CA VAL A 108 19.62 1.44 -0.88
C VAL A 108 18.74 0.84 -1.98
N GLY A 109 19.07 -0.35 -2.46
CA GLY A 109 18.37 -0.99 -3.59
C GLY A 109 16.94 -1.36 -3.28
N ILE A 110 16.66 -1.90 -2.08
CA ILE A 110 15.29 -2.27 -1.68
C ILE A 110 14.37 -1.05 -1.66
N PRO A 111 14.68 0.06 -0.96
CA PRO A 111 13.87 1.27 -1.01
C PRO A 111 13.67 1.83 -2.43
N ILE A 112 14.70 1.82 -3.27
CA ILE A 112 14.61 2.29 -4.66
C ILE A 112 13.61 1.45 -5.46
N ILE A 113 13.67 0.11 -5.35
CA ILE A 113 12.72 -0.78 -6.06
C ILE A 113 11.29 -0.53 -5.60
N PHE A 114 11.06 -0.36 -4.30
CA PHE A 114 9.73 -0.02 -3.79
C PHE A 114 9.23 1.32 -4.36
N LEU A 115 10.04 2.37 -4.33
CA LEU A 115 9.67 3.68 -4.86
C LEU A 115 9.37 3.62 -6.37
N LEU A 116 10.16 2.89 -7.13
CA LEU A 116 9.91 2.67 -8.56
C LEU A 116 8.60 1.92 -8.79
N SER A 117 8.36 0.83 -8.04
CA SER A 117 7.13 0.05 -8.16
C SER A 117 5.89 0.88 -7.85
N ILE A 118 5.91 1.67 -6.76
CA ILE A 118 4.82 2.56 -6.39
C ILE A 118 4.59 3.64 -7.47
N SER A 119 5.66 4.23 -7.99
CA SER A 119 5.57 5.22 -9.06
C SER A 119 4.93 4.65 -10.33
N LEU A 120 5.27 3.40 -10.69
CA LEU A 120 4.68 2.69 -11.82
C LEU A 120 3.19 2.36 -11.58
N VAL A 121 2.82 1.99 -10.36
CA VAL A 121 1.41 1.76 -9.99
C VAL A 121 0.61 3.06 -10.09
N ILE A 122 1.09 4.15 -9.51
CA ILE A 122 0.44 5.48 -9.61
C ILE A 122 0.28 5.90 -11.07
N TYR A 123 1.34 5.77 -11.88
CA TYR A 123 1.30 6.05 -13.31
C TYR A 123 0.24 5.20 -14.03
N SER A 124 0.13 3.92 -13.66
CA SER A 124 -0.83 3.00 -14.26
C SER A 124 -2.27 3.40 -13.97
N PHE A 125 -2.59 3.77 -12.74
CA PHE A 125 -3.91 4.31 -12.39
C PHE A 125 -4.23 5.60 -13.13
N ARG A 126 -3.29 6.54 -13.23
CA ARG A 126 -3.50 7.78 -14.00
C ARG A 126 -3.73 7.55 -15.49
N LYS A 127 -3.14 6.50 -16.06
CA LYS A 127 -3.23 6.26 -17.51
C LYS A 127 -4.33 5.30 -17.91
N PHE A 128 -4.63 4.32 -17.06
CA PHE A 128 -5.47 3.18 -17.40
C PHE A 128 -6.59 2.93 -16.36
N ALA A 129 -6.97 3.92 -15.55
CA ALA A 129 -8.00 3.77 -14.53
C ALA A 129 -9.29 3.15 -15.08
N PHE A 130 -9.71 3.55 -16.29
CA PHE A 130 -10.92 3.07 -16.97
C PHE A 130 -10.67 1.88 -17.92
N ASP A 131 -9.51 1.22 -17.85
CA ASP A 131 -9.17 0.03 -18.65
C ASP A 131 -8.68 -1.09 -17.75
N ASP A 132 -9.63 -1.85 -17.20
CA ASP A 132 -9.35 -2.93 -16.23
C ASP A 132 -8.34 -3.94 -16.72
N GLN A 133 -8.37 -4.30 -18.01
CA GLN A 133 -7.46 -5.32 -18.53
C GLN A 133 -6.02 -4.82 -18.50
N LYS A 134 -5.79 -3.60 -18.99
CA LYS A 134 -4.46 -3.00 -18.96
C LYS A 134 -4.00 -2.75 -17.54
N LEU A 135 -4.88 -2.24 -16.66
CA LEU A 135 -4.54 -1.99 -15.26
C LEU A 135 -4.12 -3.29 -14.55
N LYS A 136 -4.88 -4.39 -14.73
CA LYS A 136 -4.54 -5.72 -14.16
C LYS A 136 -3.22 -6.26 -14.69
N VAL A 137 -3.01 -6.22 -16.01
CA VAL A 137 -1.77 -6.72 -16.63
C VAL A 137 -0.56 -5.95 -16.13
N ILE A 138 -0.63 -4.61 -16.10
CA ILE A 138 0.48 -3.78 -15.65
C ILE A 138 0.75 -3.98 -14.16
N SER A 139 -0.29 -3.99 -13.32
CA SER A 139 -0.14 -4.22 -11.88
C SER A 139 0.49 -5.58 -11.58
N LEU A 140 0.07 -6.63 -12.28
CA LEU A 140 0.69 -7.96 -12.16
C LEU A 140 2.14 -7.95 -12.63
N SER A 141 2.46 -7.26 -13.73
CA SER A 141 3.83 -7.15 -14.24
C SER A 141 4.75 -6.40 -13.26
N VAL A 142 4.27 -5.32 -12.64
CA VAL A 142 4.99 -4.57 -11.60
C VAL A 142 5.23 -5.45 -10.38
N PHE A 143 4.23 -6.22 -9.95
CA PHE A 143 4.37 -7.16 -8.83
C PHE A 143 5.42 -8.24 -9.12
N ILE A 144 5.35 -8.89 -10.30
CA ILE A 144 6.34 -9.90 -10.71
C ILE A 144 7.75 -9.29 -10.77
N PHE A 145 7.89 -8.11 -11.37
CA PHE A 145 9.16 -7.38 -11.40
C PHE A 145 9.71 -7.13 -10.00
N GLN A 146 8.88 -6.67 -9.07
CA GLN A 146 9.28 -6.41 -7.68
C GLN A 146 9.76 -7.67 -6.97
N VAL A 147 9.04 -8.79 -7.11
CA VAL A 147 9.43 -10.08 -6.53
C VAL A 147 10.77 -10.55 -7.09
N LEU A 148 10.93 -10.52 -8.42
CA LEU A 148 12.18 -10.91 -9.07
C LEU A 148 13.36 -10.02 -8.66
N ALA A 149 13.15 -8.70 -8.57
CA ALA A 149 14.16 -7.76 -8.14
C ALA A 149 14.63 -8.02 -6.69
N PHE A 150 13.70 -8.37 -5.78
CA PHE A 150 14.07 -8.74 -4.41
C PHE A 150 14.85 -10.05 -4.35
N ILE A 151 14.48 -11.07 -5.14
CA ILE A 151 15.24 -12.31 -5.24
C ILE A 151 16.66 -12.01 -5.73
N VAL A 152 16.82 -11.21 -6.79
CA VAL A 152 18.11 -10.85 -7.35
C VAL A 152 18.97 -10.07 -6.33
N ILE A 153 18.39 -9.06 -5.65
CA ILE A 153 19.11 -8.36 -4.58
C ILE A 153 19.53 -9.34 -3.50
N GLY A 154 18.65 -10.20 -3.01
CA GLY A 154 18.96 -11.17 -1.96
C GLY A 154 20.07 -12.14 -2.37
N LEU A 155 20.12 -12.58 -3.63
CA LEU A 155 21.17 -13.46 -4.14
C LEU A 155 22.52 -12.73 -4.24
N ILE A 156 22.55 -11.52 -4.79
CA ILE A 156 23.78 -10.74 -4.97
C ILE A 156 24.34 -10.25 -3.62
N SER A 157 23.44 -9.84 -2.71
CA SER A 157 23.87 -9.26 -1.42
C SER A 157 24.51 -10.26 -0.45
N LYS A 158 24.34 -11.56 -0.69
CA LYS A 158 24.96 -12.62 0.13
C LYS A 158 26.49 -12.53 0.10
N ASP A 159 27.05 -12.22 -1.06
CA ASP A 159 28.50 -12.14 -1.27
C ASP A 159 29.07 -10.73 -1.10
N MET A 160 28.19 -9.75 -0.78
CA MET A 160 28.61 -8.35 -0.59
C MET A 160 29.02 -8.07 0.85
N PRO A 161 29.99 -7.16 1.06
CA PRO A 161 30.37 -6.73 2.40
C PRO A 161 29.19 -6.06 3.11
N LYS A 162 28.97 -6.45 4.35
CA LYS A 162 27.95 -5.84 5.21
C LYS A 162 28.47 -4.50 5.75
N VAL A 163 27.78 -3.42 5.43
CA VAL A 163 28.17 -2.04 5.79
C VAL A 163 27.49 -1.58 7.08
N ILE A 164 26.26 -2.05 7.32
CA ILE A 164 25.50 -1.73 8.51
C ILE A 164 25.33 -3.02 9.32
N ILE A 165 25.87 -3.05 10.52
CA ILE A 165 25.74 -4.17 11.48
C ILE A 165 24.97 -3.65 12.68
N LEU A 166 23.90 -4.35 13.05
CA LEU A 166 23.05 -3.94 14.17
C LEU A 166 23.46 -4.64 15.46
N THR A 167 23.61 -3.87 16.53
CA THR A 167 23.83 -4.41 17.88
C THR A 167 22.48 -4.69 18.54
N ASP A 168 22.44 -5.64 19.50
CA ASP A 168 21.21 -5.99 20.22
C ASP A 168 20.57 -4.77 20.92
N SER A 169 21.39 -3.88 21.47
CA SER A 169 20.88 -2.65 22.11
C SER A 169 20.18 -1.73 21.09
N LEU A 170 20.77 -1.57 19.91
CA LEU A 170 20.17 -0.78 18.85
C LEU A 170 18.91 -1.43 18.30
N ILE A 171 18.90 -2.76 18.14
CA ILE A 171 17.73 -3.53 17.74
C ILE A 171 16.56 -3.30 18.70
N LYS A 172 16.79 -3.43 20.01
CA LYS A 172 15.75 -3.21 21.03
C LYS A 172 15.15 -1.81 20.94
N ILE A 173 16.00 -0.78 20.83
CA ILE A 173 15.55 0.62 20.69
C ILE A 173 14.72 0.81 19.41
N LEU A 174 15.21 0.30 18.29
CA LEU A 174 14.51 0.44 17.00
C LEU A 174 13.17 -0.30 16.98
N VAL A 175 13.11 -1.53 17.50
CA VAL A 175 11.84 -2.28 17.60
C VAL A 175 10.81 -1.51 18.41
N LEU A 176 11.19 -0.99 19.60
CA LEU A 176 10.28 -0.21 20.44
C LEU A 176 9.82 1.09 19.77
N LEU A 177 10.74 1.81 19.13
CA LEU A 177 10.44 3.05 18.41
C LEU A 177 9.48 2.80 17.23
N LEU A 178 9.78 1.79 16.40
CA LEU A 178 8.96 1.44 15.25
C LEU A 178 7.58 0.95 15.68
N LEU A 179 7.51 0.15 16.74
CA LEU A 179 6.23 -0.31 17.31
C LEU A 179 5.40 0.88 17.80
N PHE A 180 6.01 1.81 18.54
CA PHE A 180 5.34 3.01 19.04
C PHE A 180 4.78 3.87 17.89
N ILE A 181 5.60 4.14 16.86
CA ILE A 181 5.15 4.90 15.68
C ILE A 181 4.03 4.14 14.94
N SER A 182 4.16 2.81 14.77
CA SER A 182 3.13 1.98 14.12
C SER A 182 1.79 2.04 14.86
N ILE A 183 1.79 2.03 16.19
CA ILE A 183 0.57 2.20 16.99
C ILE A 183 -0.05 3.58 16.76
N LEU A 184 0.74 4.66 16.82
CA LEU A 184 0.24 6.01 16.58
C LEU A 184 -0.37 6.16 15.18
N VAL A 185 0.32 5.63 14.16
CA VAL A 185 -0.18 5.62 12.77
C VAL A 185 -1.46 4.79 12.67
N GLY A 186 -1.49 3.61 13.28
CA GLY A 186 -2.64 2.71 13.27
C GLY A 186 -3.88 3.30 13.93
N ILE A 187 -3.73 4.02 15.04
CA ILE A 187 -4.83 4.74 15.71
C ILE A 187 -5.36 5.86 14.80
N LYS A 188 -4.46 6.68 14.24
CA LYS A 188 -4.82 7.79 13.37
C LYS A 188 -5.53 7.33 12.09
N SER A 189 -5.06 6.26 11.47
CA SER A 189 -5.62 5.71 10.23
C SER A 189 -6.79 4.75 10.45
N LYS A 190 -7.18 4.49 11.71
CA LYS A 190 -8.18 3.45 12.07
C LYS A 190 -7.86 2.06 11.50
N SER A 191 -6.58 1.76 11.37
CA SER A 191 -6.04 0.56 10.71
C SER A 191 -4.94 -0.12 11.51
N LEU A 192 -5.15 -0.29 12.83
CA LEU A 192 -4.17 -0.86 13.77
C LEU A 192 -3.66 -2.24 13.31
N ILE A 193 -4.53 -3.09 12.78
CA ILE A 193 -4.15 -4.43 12.34
C ILE A 193 -3.07 -4.34 11.25
N TYR A 194 -3.29 -3.52 10.21
CA TYR A 194 -2.34 -3.40 9.10
C TYR A 194 -0.98 -2.84 9.52
N THR A 195 -0.97 -1.91 10.48
CA THR A 195 0.28 -1.31 10.97
C THR A 195 1.08 -2.23 11.88
N LEU A 196 0.43 -3.17 12.57
CA LEU A 196 1.06 -4.15 13.45
C LEU A 196 1.39 -5.48 12.75
N LEU A 197 0.85 -5.73 11.57
CA LEU A 197 1.06 -6.97 10.83
C LEU A 197 2.54 -7.32 10.63
N PRO A 198 3.45 -6.40 10.24
CA PRO A 198 4.87 -6.69 10.11
C PRO A 198 5.50 -7.22 11.40
N PHE A 199 5.06 -6.71 12.57
CA PHE A 199 5.56 -7.16 13.89
C PHE A 199 5.07 -8.57 14.21
N ILE A 200 3.82 -8.89 13.90
CA ILE A 200 3.26 -10.23 14.13
C ILE A 200 3.99 -11.26 13.26
N MET A 201 4.18 -10.96 11.97
CA MET A 201 4.84 -11.88 11.03
C MET A 201 6.31 -12.11 11.35
N ASN A 202 7.00 -11.13 11.94
CA ASN A 202 8.42 -11.22 12.31
C ASN A 202 8.64 -11.41 13.81
N LEU A 203 7.64 -11.88 14.56
CA LEU A 203 7.69 -11.96 16.01
C LEU A 203 8.82 -12.88 16.51
N THR A 204 9.14 -13.96 15.80
CA THR A 204 10.27 -14.84 16.12
C THR A 204 11.59 -14.07 16.16
N GLY A 205 11.91 -13.33 15.10
CA GLY A 205 13.15 -12.53 15.06
C GLY A 205 13.17 -11.45 16.14
N ILE A 206 12.05 -10.79 16.38
CA ILE A 206 11.93 -9.79 17.46
C ILE A 206 12.24 -10.43 18.83
N LEU A 207 11.61 -11.56 19.16
CA LEU A 207 11.79 -12.23 20.44
C LEU A 207 13.22 -12.76 20.61
N ASN A 208 13.82 -13.33 19.57
CA ASN A 208 15.18 -13.84 19.62
C ASN A 208 16.23 -12.75 19.91
N HIS A 209 16.06 -11.53 19.40
CA HIS A 209 16.98 -10.42 19.61
C HIS A 209 16.64 -9.54 20.82
N THR A 210 15.39 -9.54 21.29
CA THR A 210 14.96 -8.66 22.38
C THR A 210 14.87 -9.37 23.74
N THR A 211 14.74 -10.70 23.73
CA THR A 211 14.60 -11.53 24.93
C THR A 211 15.65 -12.64 24.96
N SER A 212 15.64 -13.47 26.00
CA SER A 212 16.46 -14.69 26.09
C SER A 212 15.78 -15.92 25.43
N LEU A 213 14.66 -15.73 24.76
CA LEU A 213 13.98 -16.82 24.05
C LEU A 213 14.72 -17.13 22.74
N HIS A 214 14.85 -18.41 22.43
CA HIS A 214 15.40 -18.90 21.18
C HIS A 214 14.34 -19.72 20.47
N LEU A 215 13.58 -19.06 19.60
CA LEU A 215 12.54 -19.68 18.79
C LEU A 215 13.13 -20.15 17.46
N ASN A 216 12.62 -21.27 16.96
CA ASN A 216 13.09 -21.91 15.72
C ASN A 216 12.33 -21.40 14.47
N ASP A 217 12.74 -21.89 13.31
CA ASP A 217 12.13 -21.54 12.01
C ASP A 217 10.66 -21.97 11.93
N GLU A 218 10.24 -23.05 12.61
CA GLU A 218 8.84 -23.45 12.66
C GLU A 218 7.97 -22.40 13.33
N SER A 219 8.47 -21.75 14.39
CA SER A 219 7.80 -20.62 15.05
C SER A 219 7.68 -19.43 14.10
N SER A 220 8.71 -19.17 13.29
CA SER A 220 8.69 -18.12 12.28
C SER A 220 7.60 -18.34 11.24
N LEU A 221 7.50 -19.58 10.73
CA LEU A 221 6.44 -19.95 9.80
C LEU A 221 5.06 -19.81 10.44
N ALA A 222 4.90 -20.26 11.70
CA ALA A 222 3.63 -20.16 12.41
C ALA A 222 3.14 -18.71 12.58
N PHE A 223 4.03 -17.78 13.00
CA PHE A 223 3.66 -16.36 13.13
C PHE A 223 3.40 -15.69 11.77
N THR A 224 4.13 -16.08 10.72
CA THR A 224 3.87 -15.59 9.35
C THR A 224 2.49 -16.03 8.87
N LEU A 225 2.15 -17.32 9.04
CA LEU A 225 0.83 -17.83 8.67
C LEU A 225 -0.29 -17.20 9.50
N LEU A 226 -0.06 -16.97 10.79
CA LEU A 226 -0.99 -16.25 11.67
C LEU A 226 -1.23 -14.83 11.16
N GLY A 227 -0.18 -14.11 10.79
CA GLY A 227 -0.30 -12.77 10.21
C GLY A 227 -1.11 -12.77 8.91
N ILE A 228 -0.86 -13.70 8.01
CA ILE A 228 -1.63 -13.87 6.76
C ILE A 228 -3.11 -14.15 7.07
N LEU A 229 -3.39 -15.03 8.03
CA LEU A 229 -4.76 -15.35 8.44
C LEU A 229 -5.48 -14.12 8.98
N ILE A 230 -4.84 -13.36 9.89
CA ILE A 230 -5.39 -12.10 10.43
C ILE A 230 -5.71 -11.13 9.30
N PHE A 231 -4.80 -10.96 8.34
CA PHE A 231 -5.00 -10.09 7.18
C PHE A 231 -6.23 -10.51 6.35
N ILE A 232 -6.35 -11.79 6.03
CA ILE A 232 -7.48 -12.33 5.24
C ILE A 232 -8.81 -12.12 5.97
N VAL A 233 -8.83 -12.39 7.28
CA VAL A 233 -10.03 -12.25 8.11
C VAL A 233 -10.46 -10.78 8.19
N ASP A 234 -9.53 -9.87 8.51
CA ASP A 234 -9.84 -8.43 8.62
C ASP A 234 -10.32 -7.86 7.28
N THR A 235 -9.67 -8.22 6.17
CA THR A 235 -10.09 -7.78 4.83
C THR A 235 -11.53 -8.22 4.51
N LYS A 236 -11.90 -9.46 4.83
CA LYS A 236 -13.26 -9.97 4.63
C LYS A 236 -14.29 -9.23 5.48
N PHE A 237 -13.96 -8.89 6.73
CA PHE A 237 -14.86 -8.13 7.60
C PHE A 237 -15.10 -6.72 7.07
N ARG A 238 -14.04 -5.99 6.71
CA ARG A 238 -14.14 -4.62 6.16
C ARG A 238 -14.91 -4.57 4.84
N THR A 239 -14.70 -5.54 3.95
CA THR A 239 -15.44 -5.62 2.68
C THR A 239 -16.94 -5.82 2.90
N LYS A 240 -17.34 -6.54 3.97
CA LYS A 240 -18.75 -6.71 4.32
C LYS A 240 -19.40 -5.46 4.93
N GLU A 241 -18.61 -4.62 5.60
CA GLU A 241 -19.11 -3.35 6.17
C GLU A 241 -19.33 -2.29 5.08
N ILE A 242 -18.49 -2.29 4.04
CA ILE A 242 -18.62 -1.36 2.89
C ILE A 242 -19.83 -1.72 2.01
N ASN A 243 -20.21 -3.01 1.96
CA ASN A 243 -21.32 -3.51 1.14
C ASN A 243 -22.67 -3.54 1.89
N LYS A 244 -22.78 -2.90 3.07
CA LYS A 244 -24.01 -2.69 3.82
C LYS A 244 -24.44 -1.24 3.79
#